data_edc0855b8e02a14dd16c21d9d741db16
#
_entry.id   edc0855b8e02a14dd16c21d9d741db16
#
_cell.length_a   1.000
_cell.length_b   1.000
_cell.length_c   1.000
_cell.angle_alpha   90.00
_cell.angle_beta   90.00
_cell.angle_gamma   90.00
#
_symmetry.space_group_name_H-M   'P 1'
#
loop_
_entity.id
_entity.type
_entity.pdbx_description
1 polymer ?
#
loop_
_entity_poly.entity_id
_entity_poly.type
_entity_poly.pdbx_seq_one_letter_code
_entity_poly.pdbx_strand_id
1 'polypeptide(L)'
;MTWKKIAGVVAIVVLAMLVFRGCNDGRGMMGDHDDDHGGPSSAQGVTVQATGSVKVVPDGVSFNFAVSVLAQSSETAMSEASATAELVRAALETAGVAKDDIATQNVSVYPEYASSTTGAQTLSGYRAQQVFTVTLRDTAKAGEVVDAVIAAGGNSLQVYGVTPTLLDTDAAVAQAREAAIKSAQAKAKDYASLIDEDLGSVVYVTEIASPSSPIPLMVSDAAVSSSPMAKTEINLGTQEVSVSVEVRWSLN
;
A
#
# COMPACT_ATOMS: atom_id res chain seq x y z
N MET A 1 -39.73 12.06 -20.83
CA MET A 1 -39.22 10.68 -20.69
C MET A 1 -40.39 9.81 -20.38
N THR A 2 -40.80 8.98 -21.30
CA THR A 2 -42.17 8.54 -21.51
C THR A 2 -42.59 7.32 -20.68
N TRP A 3 -43.73 7.39 -20.11
CA TRP A 3 -44.49 6.42 -19.27
C TRP A 3 -44.59 4.98 -19.82
N LYS A 4 -44.14 4.71 -21.03
CA LYS A 4 -44.19 3.37 -21.69
C LYS A 4 -43.08 2.42 -21.26
N LYS A 5 -42.08 2.82 -20.47
CA LYS A 5 -40.99 1.95 -20.01
C LYS A 5 -41.21 1.33 -18.61
N ILE A 6 -42.21 1.80 -17.87
CA ILE A 6 -42.53 1.26 -16.53
C ILE A 6 -43.54 0.07 -16.62
N ALA A 7 -44.32 -0.01 -17.64
CA ALA A 7 -45.30 -1.11 -17.84
C ALA A 7 -44.64 -2.47 -18.20
N GLY A 8 -43.42 -2.47 -18.76
CA GLY A 8 -42.72 -3.70 -19.16
C GLY A 8 -42.07 -4.48 -18.03
N VAL A 9 -41.70 -3.79 -16.94
CA VAL A 9 -40.99 -4.43 -15.80
C VAL A 9 -42.00 -5.12 -14.84
N VAL A 10 -43.21 -4.60 -14.72
CA VAL A 10 -44.23 -5.16 -13.84
C VAL A 10 -44.84 -6.46 -14.43
N ALA A 11 -44.86 -6.59 -15.75
CA ALA A 11 -45.40 -7.80 -16.41
C ALA A 11 -44.49 -9.02 -16.28
N ILE A 12 -43.16 -8.84 -16.15
CA ILE A 12 -42.18 -9.93 -16.03
C ILE A 12 -42.17 -10.51 -14.60
N VAL A 13 -42.44 -9.71 -13.60
CA VAL A 13 -42.46 -10.15 -12.19
C VAL A 13 -43.72 -10.93 -11.86
N VAL A 14 -44.85 -10.64 -12.51
CA VAL A 14 -46.12 -11.37 -12.32
C VAL A 14 -46.13 -12.73 -13.03
N LEU A 15 -45.37 -12.88 -14.13
CA LEU A 15 -45.30 -14.17 -14.86
C LEU A 15 -44.40 -15.19 -14.17
N ALA A 16 -43.43 -14.76 -13.33
CA ALA A 16 -42.55 -15.65 -12.58
C ALA A 16 -43.21 -16.26 -11.32
N MET A 17 -44.32 -15.73 -10.84
CA MET A 17 -45.05 -16.25 -9.67
C MET A 17 -46.13 -17.30 -9.97
N LEU A 18 -46.44 -17.60 -11.24
CA LEU A 18 -47.50 -18.53 -11.62
C LEU A 18 -47.03 -19.92 -12.03
N VAL A 19 -45.73 -20.20 -12.06
CA VAL A 19 -45.18 -21.51 -12.49
C VAL A 19 -44.85 -22.45 -11.33
N PHE A 20 -44.97 -22.01 -10.06
CA PHE A 20 -44.65 -22.84 -8.89
C PHE A 20 -45.87 -23.33 -8.09
N ARG A 21 -47.00 -23.60 -8.77
CA ARG A 21 -48.17 -24.16 -8.09
C ARG A 21 -48.72 -25.33 -8.89
N GLY A 22 -48.15 -26.52 -8.70
CA GLY A 22 -48.69 -27.74 -9.24
C GLY A 22 -47.74 -28.90 -9.12
N CYS A 23 -47.81 -29.63 -8.04
CA CYS A 23 -47.74 -31.09 -7.94
C CYS A 23 -47.53 -31.45 -6.44
N ASN A 24 -48.64 -31.67 -5.78
CA ASN A 24 -48.66 -32.45 -4.55
C ASN A 24 -49.83 -33.43 -4.64
N ASP A 25 -49.52 -34.71 -4.88
CA ASP A 25 -50.29 -35.83 -4.42
C ASP A 25 -49.48 -37.11 -4.67
N GLY A 26 -49.16 -37.81 -3.59
CA GLY A 26 -48.46 -39.10 -3.63
C GLY A 26 -48.24 -39.63 -2.20
N ARG A 27 -49.28 -40.28 -1.66
CA ARG A 27 -49.20 -41.10 -0.43
C ARG A 27 -48.10 -42.15 -0.51
N GLY A 28 -47.39 -42.38 0.58
CA GLY A 28 -46.62 -43.62 0.75
C GLY A 28 -45.67 -43.66 1.93
N MET A 29 -46.14 -44.31 2.99
CA MET A 29 -45.42 -45.16 3.96
C MET A 29 -44.46 -44.56 4.99
N MET A 30 -44.82 -44.85 6.24
CA MET A 30 -44.03 -44.82 7.46
C MET A 30 -42.65 -45.45 7.27
N GLY A 31 -41.64 -44.69 7.68
CA GLY A 31 -40.32 -45.15 8.04
C GLY A 31 -39.85 -44.19 9.09
N ASP A 32 -39.87 -44.59 10.36
CA ASP A 32 -39.18 -43.96 11.44
C ASP A 32 -37.68 -44.05 11.10
N HIS A 33 -37.14 -43.00 10.56
CA HIS A 33 -35.73 -42.68 10.61
C HIS A 33 -35.59 -41.42 11.47
N ASP A 34 -35.14 -41.62 12.67
CA ASP A 34 -34.50 -40.62 13.50
C ASP A 34 -33.22 -40.15 12.76
N ASP A 35 -33.40 -39.42 11.68
CA ASP A 35 -32.36 -38.61 11.09
C ASP A 35 -32.18 -37.42 12.03
N ASP A 36 -31.32 -37.63 13.05
CA ASP A 36 -30.64 -36.58 13.78
C ASP A 36 -29.79 -35.79 12.76
N HIS A 37 -30.46 -35.02 11.91
CA HIS A 37 -29.83 -33.95 11.17
C HIS A 37 -29.47 -32.88 12.17
N GLY A 38 -28.41 -33.12 12.92
CA GLY A 38 -27.60 -32.09 13.52
C GLY A 38 -27.15 -31.19 12.38
N GLY A 39 -28.04 -30.30 11.91
CA GLY A 39 -27.66 -29.13 11.14
C GLY A 39 -26.59 -28.45 11.95
N PRO A 40 -25.59 -27.80 11.33
CA PRO A 40 -24.62 -27.07 12.09
C PRO A 40 -25.41 -26.16 13.00
N SER A 41 -25.39 -26.45 14.30
CA SER A 41 -25.98 -25.56 15.30
C SER A 41 -25.38 -24.21 14.96
N SER A 42 -26.21 -23.28 14.54
CA SER A 42 -25.82 -21.88 14.41
C SER A 42 -25.44 -21.46 15.82
N ALA A 43 -24.19 -21.81 16.21
CA ALA A 43 -23.70 -21.58 17.55
C ALA A 43 -23.94 -20.11 17.82
N GLN A 44 -24.82 -19.82 18.80
CA GLN A 44 -25.07 -18.46 19.25
C GLN A 44 -23.71 -17.83 19.48
N GLY A 45 -23.46 -16.70 18.88
CA GLY A 45 -22.16 -16.07 18.96
C GLY A 45 -22.16 -14.67 18.41
N VAL A 46 -21.17 -13.91 18.84
CA VAL A 46 -20.93 -12.56 18.34
C VAL A 46 -19.71 -12.57 17.42
N THR A 47 -19.84 -11.97 16.24
CA THR A 47 -18.74 -11.73 15.32
C THR A 47 -18.44 -10.24 15.29
N VAL A 48 -17.19 -9.87 15.51
CA VAL A 48 -16.76 -8.48 15.60
C VAL A 48 -15.56 -8.26 14.70
N GLN A 49 -15.58 -7.17 13.98
CA GLN A 49 -14.41 -6.65 13.28
C GLN A 49 -13.81 -5.48 14.06
N ALA A 50 -12.49 -5.47 14.17
CA ALA A 50 -11.75 -4.40 14.81
C ALA A 50 -10.42 -4.15 14.10
N THR A 51 -10.00 -2.88 14.14
CA THR A 51 -8.69 -2.46 13.67
C THR A 51 -7.88 -1.97 14.88
N GLY A 52 -6.64 -2.40 14.93
CA GLY A 52 -5.64 -1.84 15.83
C GLY A 52 -4.59 -1.10 15.00
N SER A 53 -4.09 0.00 15.52
CA SER A 53 -3.03 0.77 14.88
C SER A 53 -1.96 1.19 15.87
N VAL A 54 -0.75 1.40 15.34
CA VAL A 54 0.40 1.91 16.07
C VAL A 54 1.11 2.97 15.24
N LYS A 55 1.56 4.04 15.91
CA LYS A 55 2.38 5.08 15.28
C LYS A 55 3.85 4.76 15.53
N VAL A 56 4.64 4.74 14.46
CA VAL A 56 6.07 4.45 14.49
C VAL A 56 6.85 5.55 13.76
N VAL A 57 8.06 5.81 14.21
CA VAL A 57 9.00 6.65 13.48
C VAL A 57 9.71 5.77 12.46
N PRO A 58 9.78 6.17 11.16
CA PRO A 58 10.54 5.44 10.15
C PRO A 58 11.99 5.22 10.55
N ASP A 59 12.51 4.03 10.26
CA ASP A 59 13.87 3.59 10.55
C ASP A 59 14.77 3.58 9.31
N GLY A 60 14.26 4.07 8.17
CA GLY A 60 14.96 4.22 6.92
C GLY A 60 14.40 5.33 6.04
N VAL A 61 15.11 5.58 4.94
CA VAL A 61 14.70 6.52 3.90
C VAL A 61 14.89 5.89 2.54
N SER A 62 13.86 5.89 1.72
CA SER A 62 13.94 5.54 0.29
C SER A 62 14.25 6.78 -0.51
N PHE A 63 15.33 6.75 -1.28
CA PHE A 63 15.79 7.84 -2.12
C PHE A 63 15.78 7.40 -3.59
N ASN A 64 14.99 8.07 -4.43
CA ASN A 64 14.83 7.75 -5.83
C ASN A 64 15.40 8.84 -6.71
N PHE A 65 16.28 8.47 -7.63
CA PHE A 65 16.89 9.39 -8.58
C PHE A 65 17.18 8.73 -9.93
N ALA A 66 17.45 9.54 -10.94
CA ALA A 66 17.98 9.07 -12.22
C ALA A 66 19.19 9.89 -12.63
N VAL A 67 20.08 9.22 -13.35
CA VAL A 67 21.11 9.87 -14.17
C VAL A 67 20.54 9.93 -15.61
N SER A 68 20.49 11.13 -16.18
CA SER A 68 19.93 11.37 -17.51
C SER A 68 20.89 12.23 -18.34
N VAL A 69 21.33 11.70 -19.48
CA VAL A 69 22.30 12.37 -20.39
C VAL A 69 21.73 12.40 -21.80
N LEU A 70 21.84 13.55 -22.47
CA LEU A 70 21.51 13.73 -23.87
C LEU A 70 22.80 13.90 -24.68
N ALA A 71 23.00 13.05 -25.71
CA ALA A 71 24.15 13.14 -26.60
C ALA A 71 23.74 12.91 -28.06
N GLN A 72 24.67 13.13 -29.00
CA GLN A 72 24.39 13.01 -30.46
C GLN A 72 24.22 11.56 -30.93
N SER A 73 24.74 10.57 -30.14
CA SER A 73 24.56 9.15 -30.45
C SER A 73 24.09 8.40 -29.20
N SER A 74 23.42 7.28 -29.39
CA SER A 74 22.97 6.41 -28.30
C SER A 74 24.14 5.82 -27.50
N GLU A 75 25.24 5.51 -28.15
CA GLU A 75 26.48 4.98 -27.57
C GLU A 75 27.11 6.02 -26.62
N THR A 76 27.27 7.27 -27.11
CA THR A 76 27.82 8.36 -26.28
C THR A 76 26.92 8.67 -25.10
N ALA A 77 25.62 8.78 -25.33
CA ALA A 77 24.64 9.04 -24.24
C ALA A 77 24.73 7.98 -23.12
N MET A 78 24.79 6.69 -23.52
CA MET A 78 24.88 5.60 -22.55
C MET A 78 26.22 5.59 -21.82
N SER A 79 27.33 5.81 -22.52
CA SER A 79 28.67 5.86 -21.93
C SER A 79 28.78 6.96 -20.88
N GLU A 80 28.33 8.17 -21.20
CA GLU A 80 28.36 9.32 -20.28
C GLU A 80 27.41 9.12 -19.10
N ALA A 81 26.21 8.55 -19.32
CA ALA A 81 25.27 8.22 -18.24
C ALA A 81 25.88 7.17 -17.29
N SER A 82 26.57 6.16 -17.85
CA SER A 82 27.22 5.12 -17.03
C SER A 82 28.38 5.69 -16.20
N ALA A 83 29.21 6.54 -16.81
CA ALA A 83 30.29 7.21 -16.08
C ALA A 83 29.77 8.09 -14.93
N THR A 84 28.69 8.85 -15.17
CA THR A 84 28.06 9.65 -14.11
C THR A 84 27.44 8.75 -13.04
N ALA A 85 26.80 7.65 -13.41
CA ALA A 85 26.22 6.69 -12.46
C ALA A 85 27.29 6.05 -11.56
N GLU A 86 28.49 5.78 -12.09
CA GLU A 86 29.64 5.29 -11.31
C GLU A 86 30.10 6.32 -10.28
N LEU A 87 30.18 7.60 -10.65
CA LEU A 87 30.53 8.68 -9.70
C LEU A 87 29.51 8.79 -8.56
N VAL A 88 28.21 8.69 -8.91
CA VAL A 88 27.12 8.72 -7.93
C VAL A 88 27.19 7.51 -6.99
N ARG A 89 27.42 6.30 -7.51
CA ARG A 89 27.60 5.09 -6.69
C ARG A 89 28.80 5.21 -5.75
N ALA A 90 29.92 5.70 -6.25
CA ALA A 90 31.11 5.93 -5.42
C ALA A 90 30.84 6.93 -4.29
N ALA A 91 30.07 7.99 -4.56
CA ALA A 91 29.66 8.96 -3.55
C ALA A 91 28.75 8.32 -2.49
N LEU A 92 27.79 7.48 -2.89
CA LEU A 92 26.92 6.72 -1.98
C LEU A 92 27.73 5.77 -1.09
N GLU A 93 28.65 4.99 -1.67
CA GLU A 93 29.53 4.08 -0.91
C GLU A 93 30.43 4.84 0.09
N THR A 94 30.96 5.99 -0.34
CA THR A 94 31.77 6.87 0.53
C THR A 94 30.96 7.44 1.70
N ALA A 95 29.68 7.72 1.46
CA ALA A 95 28.74 8.17 2.48
C ALA A 95 28.23 7.02 3.39
N GLY A 96 28.68 5.78 3.16
CA GLY A 96 28.37 4.61 3.99
C GLY A 96 27.15 3.82 3.57
N VAL A 97 26.64 4.02 2.37
CA VAL A 97 25.55 3.21 1.82
C VAL A 97 26.09 1.89 1.30
N ALA A 98 25.51 0.78 1.73
CA ALA A 98 25.91 -0.54 1.28
C ALA A 98 25.53 -0.76 -0.20
N LYS A 99 26.33 -1.54 -0.94
CA LYS A 99 26.06 -1.84 -2.36
C LYS A 99 24.69 -2.51 -2.57
N ASP A 100 24.30 -3.38 -1.66
CA ASP A 100 23.02 -4.09 -1.71
C ASP A 100 21.81 -3.17 -1.49
N ASP A 101 22.04 -2.00 -0.90
CA ASP A 101 21.03 -0.97 -0.70
C ASP A 101 20.91 -0.01 -1.90
N ILE A 102 21.69 -0.22 -2.99
CA ILE A 102 21.68 0.59 -4.22
C ILE A 102 21.13 -0.28 -5.36
N ALA A 103 19.87 -0.13 -5.69
CA ALA A 103 19.22 -0.90 -6.74
C ALA A 103 19.05 -0.08 -8.04
N THR A 104 19.47 -0.66 -9.18
CA THR A 104 19.11 -0.12 -10.50
C THR A 104 17.73 -0.61 -10.89
N GLN A 105 16.79 0.29 -11.11
CA GLN A 105 15.41 -0.03 -11.45
C GLN A 105 15.19 -0.13 -12.96
N ASN A 106 15.84 0.78 -13.71
CA ASN A 106 15.68 0.83 -15.17
C ASN A 106 16.93 1.43 -15.82
N VAL A 107 17.22 0.95 -17.03
CA VAL A 107 18.19 1.54 -17.95
C VAL A 107 17.55 1.63 -19.33
N SER A 108 17.50 2.83 -19.91
CA SER A 108 16.87 3.06 -21.21
C SER A 108 17.66 4.06 -22.05
N VAL A 109 17.56 3.92 -23.37
CA VAL A 109 18.05 4.90 -24.36
C VAL A 109 16.96 5.08 -25.40
N TYR A 110 16.63 6.33 -25.71
CA TYR A 110 15.64 6.65 -26.72
C TYR A 110 15.97 7.95 -27.46
N PRO A 111 15.53 8.09 -28.73
CA PRO A 111 15.71 9.33 -29.48
C PRO A 111 14.85 10.45 -28.90
N GLU A 112 15.41 11.64 -28.81
CA GLU A 112 14.71 12.84 -28.35
C GLU A 112 14.55 13.81 -29.52
N TYR A 113 13.34 14.34 -29.70
CA TYR A 113 12.99 15.23 -30.79
C TYR A 113 12.61 16.60 -30.28
N ALA A 114 13.12 17.66 -30.87
CA ALA A 114 12.64 19.02 -30.65
C ALA A 114 11.50 19.35 -31.63
N SER A 115 10.44 19.94 -31.13
CA SER A 115 9.35 20.49 -31.93
C SER A 115 9.70 21.90 -32.39
N SER A 116 9.67 22.17 -33.70
CA SER A 116 9.79 23.54 -34.21
C SER A 116 8.44 24.27 -34.09
N THR A 117 8.49 25.59 -34.18
CA THR A 117 7.27 26.46 -34.21
C THR A 117 6.37 26.18 -35.42
N THR A 118 6.88 25.50 -36.44
CA THR A 118 6.14 25.07 -37.65
C THR A 118 5.56 23.65 -37.53
N GLY A 119 5.71 22.97 -36.36
CA GLY A 119 5.22 21.62 -36.12
C GLY A 119 6.14 20.50 -36.65
N ALA A 120 7.27 20.83 -37.30
CA ALA A 120 8.25 19.83 -37.74
C ALA A 120 9.04 19.32 -36.51
N GLN A 121 9.21 17.99 -36.43
CA GLN A 121 10.05 17.35 -35.42
C GLN A 121 11.45 17.12 -35.98
N THR A 122 12.46 17.59 -35.27
CA THR A 122 13.88 17.36 -35.63
C THR A 122 14.55 16.57 -34.49
N LEU A 123 15.37 15.58 -34.87
CA LEU A 123 16.11 14.80 -33.88
C LEU A 123 17.10 15.70 -33.13
N SER A 124 16.93 15.83 -31.80
CA SER A 124 17.85 16.57 -30.93
C SER A 124 19.03 15.74 -30.49
N GLY A 125 18.87 14.43 -30.43
CA GLY A 125 19.88 13.48 -29.98
C GLY A 125 19.25 12.23 -29.39
N TYR A 126 20.01 11.54 -28.57
CA TYR A 126 19.61 10.34 -27.84
C TYR A 126 19.75 10.59 -26.35
N ARG A 127 18.68 10.29 -25.61
CA ARG A 127 18.69 10.39 -24.15
C ARG A 127 18.90 9.01 -23.54
N ALA A 128 19.99 8.87 -22.78
CA ALA A 128 20.19 7.73 -21.90
C ALA A 128 19.72 8.07 -20.49
N GLN A 129 19.03 7.14 -19.85
CA GLN A 129 18.54 7.28 -18.49
C GLN A 129 18.78 6.00 -17.69
N GLN A 130 19.31 6.15 -16.48
CA GLN A 130 19.46 5.08 -15.51
C GLN A 130 18.77 5.50 -14.22
N VAL A 131 17.77 4.73 -13.79
CA VAL A 131 16.95 5.01 -12.60
C VAL A 131 17.42 4.13 -11.44
N PHE A 132 17.55 4.75 -10.28
CA PHE A 132 18.04 4.09 -9.06
C PHE A 132 17.06 4.30 -7.91
N THR A 133 16.97 3.27 -7.08
CA THR A 133 16.37 3.35 -5.73
C THR A 133 17.47 3.02 -4.72
N VAL A 134 17.64 3.86 -3.74
CA VAL A 134 18.59 3.70 -2.65
C VAL A 134 17.86 3.62 -1.33
N THR A 135 18.22 2.65 -0.51
CA THR A 135 17.73 2.51 0.86
C THR A 135 18.78 3.06 1.83
N LEU A 136 18.43 4.14 2.52
CA LEU A 136 19.27 4.73 3.54
C LEU A 136 18.81 4.23 4.91
N ARG A 137 19.68 3.46 5.60
CA ARG A 137 19.40 2.90 6.94
C ARG A 137 19.80 3.87 8.05
N ASP A 138 20.79 4.72 7.81
CA ASP A 138 21.18 5.79 8.72
C ASP A 138 20.38 7.06 8.36
N THR A 139 19.22 7.20 9.00
CA THR A 139 18.31 8.32 8.75
C THR A 139 18.90 9.68 9.15
N ALA A 140 19.83 9.69 10.10
CA ALA A 140 20.49 10.93 10.54
C ALA A 140 21.41 11.52 9.47
N LYS A 141 21.97 10.67 8.59
CA LYS A 141 22.85 11.08 7.49
C LYS A 141 22.11 11.26 6.16
N ALA A 142 20.81 11.02 6.11
CA ALA A 142 20.07 10.99 4.85
C ALA A 142 20.21 12.30 4.07
N GLY A 143 20.17 13.46 4.70
CA GLY A 143 20.38 14.75 4.05
C GLY A 143 21.78 14.89 3.45
N GLU A 144 22.82 14.51 4.19
CA GLU A 144 24.22 14.55 3.71
C GLU A 144 24.46 13.61 2.52
N VAL A 145 23.83 12.43 2.53
CA VAL A 145 23.88 11.46 1.42
C VAL A 145 23.24 12.04 0.17
N VAL A 146 22.06 12.65 0.31
CA VAL A 146 21.34 13.30 -0.81
C VAL A 146 22.19 14.43 -1.40
N ASP A 147 22.77 15.29 -0.57
CA ASP A 147 23.63 16.40 -1.00
C ASP A 147 24.89 15.87 -1.73
N ALA A 148 25.51 14.78 -1.24
CA ALA A 148 26.65 14.14 -1.88
C ALA A 148 26.31 13.56 -3.27
N VAL A 149 25.16 12.95 -3.40
CA VAL A 149 24.65 12.40 -4.68
C VAL A 149 24.40 13.53 -5.68
N ILE A 150 23.77 14.62 -5.24
CA ILE A 150 23.52 15.80 -6.08
C ILE A 150 24.83 16.41 -6.57
N ALA A 151 25.83 16.52 -5.69
CA ALA A 151 27.15 17.04 -6.03
C ALA A 151 27.87 16.14 -7.05
N ALA A 152 27.79 14.81 -6.88
CA ALA A 152 28.44 13.83 -7.77
C ALA A 152 27.77 13.73 -9.15
N GLY A 153 26.45 13.79 -9.21
CA GLY A 153 25.68 13.65 -10.45
C GLY A 153 25.53 14.96 -11.23
N GLY A 154 25.68 16.10 -10.57
CA GLY A 154 25.63 17.43 -11.19
C GLY A 154 24.36 17.63 -12.00
N ASN A 155 24.51 18.24 -13.19
CA ASN A 155 23.38 18.55 -14.08
C ASN A 155 22.71 17.31 -14.72
N SER A 156 23.37 16.15 -14.66
CA SER A 156 22.82 14.90 -15.19
C SER A 156 21.92 14.17 -14.19
N LEU A 157 21.88 14.63 -12.93
CA LEU A 157 21.07 14.02 -11.89
C LEU A 157 19.64 14.60 -11.85
N GLN A 158 18.67 13.72 -11.70
CA GLN A 158 17.26 14.05 -11.47
C GLN A 158 16.81 13.34 -10.20
N VAL A 159 16.45 14.10 -9.17
CA VAL A 159 15.92 13.56 -7.92
C VAL A 159 14.40 13.47 -8.05
N TYR A 160 13.83 12.28 -7.86
CA TYR A 160 12.39 12.06 -7.92
C TYR A 160 11.73 12.15 -6.55
N GLY A 161 12.43 11.76 -5.50
CA GLY A 161 11.91 11.87 -4.16
C GLY A 161 12.80 11.24 -3.11
N VAL A 162 12.59 11.73 -1.90
CA VAL A 162 13.19 11.21 -0.67
C VAL A 162 12.03 10.94 0.27
N THR A 163 11.80 9.67 0.62
CA THR A 163 10.62 9.26 1.37
C THR A 163 11.04 8.45 2.59
N PRO A 164 10.70 8.90 3.81
CA PRO A 164 10.86 8.09 5.00
C PRO A 164 10.11 6.77 4.86
N THR A 165 10.74 5.66 5.24
CA THR A 165 10.17 4.33 5.12
C THR A 165 10.46 3.50 6.36
N LEU A 166 9.57 2.57 6.66
CA LEU A 166 9.77 1.58 7.71
C LEU A 166 10.38 0.33 7.05
N LEU A 167 11.62 0.02 7.40
CA LEU A 167 12.37 -1.12 6.84
C LEU A 167 11.98 -2.42 7.52
N ASP A 168 11.73 -2.38 8.83
CA ASP A 168 11.25 -3.51 9.61
C ASP A 168 9.84 -3.20 10.15
N THR A 169 8.85 -3.88 9.60
CA THR A 169 7.44 -3.71 9.99
C THR A 169 7.00 -4.69 11.07
N ASP A 170 7.77 -5.74 11.38
CA ASP A 170 7.32 -6.89 12.17
C ASP A 170 6.89 -6.50 13.58
N ALA A 171 7.70 -5.69 14.25
CA ALA A 171 7.40 -5.22 15.60
C ALA A 171 6.15 -4.34 15.64
N ALA A 172 5.98 -3.45 14.63
CA ALA A 172 4.83 -2.57 14.52
C ALA A 172 3.55 -3.35 14.20
N VAL A 173 3.63 -4.30 13.27
CA VAL A 173 2.52 -5.21 12.92
C VAL A 173 2.09 -6.04 14.13
N ALA A 174 3.05 -6.57 14.92
CA ALA A 174 2.74 -7.32 16.13
C ALA A 174 1.97 -6.47 17.16
N GLN A 175 2.40 -5.23 17.39
CA GLN A 175 1.71 -4.29 18.28
C GLN A 175 0.31 -3.90 17.76
N ALA A 176 0.18 -3.64 16.47
CA ALA A 176 -1.09 -3.34 15.84
C ALA A 176 -2.07 -4.52 15.94
N ARG A 177 -1.58 -5.76 15.75
CA ARG A 177 -2.36 -7.00 15.91
C ARG A 177 -2.85 -7.17 17.35
N GLU A 178 -1.99 -6.91 18.35
CA GLU A 178 -2.37 -6.95 19.76
C GLU A 178 -3.47 -5.91 20.06
N ALA A 179 -3.32 -4.69 19.55
CA ALA A 179 -4.33 -3.64 19.71
C ALA A 179 -5.66 -4.01 19.03
N ALA A 180 -5.63 -4.63 17.84
CA ALA A 180 -6.81 -5.10 17.12
C ALA A 180 -7.59 -6.15 17.93
N ILE A 181 -6.89 -7.16 18.46
CA ILE A 181 -7.50 -8.23 19.26
C ILE A 181 -8.11 -7.66 20.55
N LYS A 182 -7.40 -6.76 21.25
CA LYS A 182 -7.94 -6.10 22.45
C LYS A 182 -9.22 -5.29 22.14
N SER A 183 -9.20 -4.55 21.02
CA SER A 183 -10.36 -3.79 20.56
C SER A 183 -11.53 -4.71 20.18
N ALA A 184 -11.28 -5.82 19.48
CA ALA A 184 -12.30 -6.80 19.14
C ALA A 184 -12.92 -7.42 20.38
N GLN A 185 -12.10 -7.81 21.37
CA GLN A 185 -12.59 -8.39 22.63
C GLN A 185 -13.42 -7.40 23.44
N ALA A 186 -13.02 -6.14 23.51
CA ALA A 186 -13.80 -5.11 24.19
C ALA A 186 -15.18 -4.95 23.55
N LYS A 187 -15.24 -4.80 22.23
CA LYS A 187 -16.51 -4.71 21.49
C LYS A 187 -17.39 -5.96 21.67
N ALA A 188 -16.80 -7.16 21.65
CA ALA A 188 -17.56 -8.39 21.84
C ALA A 188 -18.17 -8.47 23.24
N LYS A 189 -17.44 -8.06 24.28
CA LYS A 189 -17.96 -7.96 25.67
C LYS A 189 -19.11 -6.96 25.76
N ASP A 190 -18.97 -5.80 25.12
CA ASP A 190 -20.02 -4.78 25.12
C ASP A 190 -21.30 -5.32 24.48
N TYR A 191 -21.19 -6.02 23.33
CA TYR A 191 -22.35 -6.63 22.67
C TYR A 191 -23.01 -7.72 23.53
N ALA A 192 -22.23 -8.63 24.12
CA ALA A 192 -22.74 -9.67 25.00
C ALA A 192 -23.51 -9.04 26.16
N SER A 193 -22.95 -8.03 26.82
CA SER A 193 -23.56 -7.30 27.91
C SER A 193 -24.88 -6.60 27.55
N LEU A 194 -24.98 -6.07 26.30
CA LEU A 194 -26.20 -5.38 25.84
C LEU A 194 -27.37 -6.33 25.54
N ILE A 195 -27.08 -7.62 25.38
CA ILE A 195 -28.09 -8.66 25.10
C ILE A 195 -28.28 -9.61 26.29
N ASP A 196 -27.74 -9.24 27.46
CA ASP A 196 -27.84 -10.01 28.72
C ASP A 196 -27.24 -11.43 28.61
N GLU A 197 -26.16 -11.60 27.84
CA GLU A 197 -25.43 -12.86 27.65
C GLU A 197 -23.96 -12.71 28.10
N ASP A 198 -23.33 -13.84 28.46
CA ASP A 198 -21.91 -13.86 28.77
C ASP A 198 -21.06 -14.19 27.52
N LEU A 199 -19.93 -13.49 27.38
CA LEU A 199 -18.98 -13.77 26.30
C LEU A 199 -18.24 -15.08 26.58
N GLY A 200 -18.42 -16.06 25.70
CA GLY A 200 -17.80 -17.38 25.80
C GLY A 200 -16.40 -17.44 25.16
N SER A 201 -16.06 -18.63 24.68
CA SER A 201 -14.76 -18.89 24.06
C SER A 201 -14.66 -18.36 22.63
N VAL A 202 -13.41 -18.12 22.18
CA VAL A 202 -13.14 -17.78 20.79
C VAL A 202 -13.43 -18.98 19.88
N VAL A 203 -14.25 -18.78 18.85
CA VAL A 203 -14.60 -19.78 17.84
C VAL A 203 -13.61 -19.74 16.68
N TYR A 204 -13.34 -18.54 16.15
CA TYR A 204 -12.29 -18.33 15.16
C TYR A 204 -11.72 -16.91 15.22
N VAL A 205 -10.52 -16.75 14.66
CA VAL A 205 -9.86 -15.47 14.40
C VAL A 205 -9.38 -15.48 12.97
N THR A 206 -9.69 -14.41 12.25
CA THR A 206 -9.20 -14.18 10.89
C THR A 206 -8.57 -12.80 10.81
N GLU A 207 -7.34 -12.71 10.34
CA GLU A 207 -6.73 -11.43 10.00
C GLU A 207 -7.22 -11.04 8.62
N ILE A 208 -7.87 -9.88 8.52
CA ILE A 208 -8.34 -9.34 7.26
C ILE A 208 -7.12 -8.70 6.60
N ALA A 209 -6.70 -9.24 5.45
CA ALA A 209 -5.59 -8.69 4.70
C ALA A 209 -5.89 -7.21 4.35
N SER A 210 -5.33 -6.31 5.13
CA SER A 210 -5.20 -4.92 4.74
C SER A 210 -3.85 -4.79 4.05
N PRO A 211 -3.74 -4.12 2.89
CA PRO A 211 -2.45 -3.72 2.40
C PRO A 211 -1.88 -2.72 3.43
N SER A 212 -1.07 -3.23 4.32
CA SER A 212 -0.40 -2.43 5.36
C SER A 212 0.78 -1.67 4.74
N SER A 213 0.50 -0.82 3.75
CA SER A 213 1.45 0.23 3.40
C SER A 213 1.35 1.28 4.49
N PRO A 214 2.45 1.55 5.20
CA PRO A 214 2.47 2.60 6.20
C PRO A 214 2.00 3.92 5.59
N ILE A 215 1.00 4.54 6.21
CA ILE A 215 0.45 5.81 5.72
C ILE A 215 1.20 6.94 6.40
N PRO A 216 1.90 7.84 5.64
CA PRO A 216 2.53 9.01 6.21
C PRO A 216 1.49 9.92 6.86
N LEU A 217 1.67 10.23 8.13
CA LEU A 217 0.86 11.25 8.81
C LEU A 217 1.52 12.61 8.54
N MET A 218 0.87 13.44 7.73
CA MET A 218 1.29 14.81 7.50
C MET A 218 1.12 15.62 8.78
N VAL A 219 2.24 15.94 9.45
CA VAL A 219 2.24 16.96 10.49
C VAL A 219 2.43 18.29 9.78
N SER A 220 1.41 19.15 9.79
CA SER A 220 1.49 20.50 9.23
C SER A 220 2.21 21.41 10.23
N ASP A 221 3.54 21.47 10.15
CA ASP A 221 4.30 22.52 10.81
C ASP A 221 4.71 23.58 9.77
N ALA A 222 4.00 24.70 9.79
CA ALA A 222 4.27 25.85 8.98
C ALA A 222 5.23 26.80 9.71
N ALA A 223 6.54 26.68 9.43
CA ALA A 223 7.47 27.79 9.66
C ALA A 223 8.67 27.65 8.71
N VAL A 224 8.59 28.29 7.56
CA VAL A 224 9.73 28.43 6.65
C VAL A 224 10.54 29.66 7.06
N SER A 225 11.70 29.43 7.68
CA SER A 225 12.73 30.46 7.81
C SER A 225 13.74 30.30 6.69
N SER A 226 13.78 31.26 5.79
CA SER A 226 14.76 31.34 4.71
C SER A 226 16.13 31.77 5.25
N SER A 227 17.12 30.85 5.25
CA SER A 227 18.55 31.15 5.44
C SER A 227 19.35 30.56 4.28
N PRO A 228 20.44 31.24 3.84
CA PRO A 228 21.19 30.82 2.66
C PRO A 228 22.07 29.60 2.99
N MET A 229 22.08 28.62 2.08
CA MET A 229 22.82 27.34 2.13
C MET A 229 22.52 26.48 3.36
N ALA A 230 21.23 26.20 3.59
CA ALA A 230 20.85 25.15 4.53
C ALA A 230 21.15 23.78 3.93
N LYS A 231 21.77 22.89 4.73
CA LYS A 231 21.87 21.45 4.40
C LYS A 231 20.45 20.88 4.21
N THR A 232 20.31 19.89 3.33
CA THR A 232 19.04 19.20 3.16
C THR A 232 18.65 18.52 4.47
N GLU A 233 17.56 18.98 5.10
CA GLU A 233 17.01 18.38 6.33
C GLU A 233 15.81 17.49 5.94
N ILE A 234 15.88 16.22 6.38
CA ILE A 234 14.83 15.24 6.11
C ILE A 234 14.13 14.95 7.44
N ASN A 235 12.90 15.45 7.57
CA ASN A 235 12.05 15.14 8.70
C ASN A 235 11.33 13.80 8.46
N LEU A 236 11.57 12.82 9.34
CA LEU A 236 11.02 11.47 9.20
C LEU A 236 9.51 11.40 9.48
N GLY A 237 8.97 12.33 10.28
CA GLY A 237 7.57 12.28 10.71
C GLY A 237 7.24 11.00 11.47
N THR A 238 5.96 10.60 11.39
CA THR A 238 5.48 9.30 11.90
C THR A 238 4.64 8.62 10.85
N GLN A 239 4.67 7.29 10.83
CA GLN A 239 3.83 6.45 9.98
C GLN A 239 2.88 5.64 10.85
N GLU A 240 1.69 5.33 10.34
CA GLU A 240 0.72 4.49 11.01
C GLU A 240 0.68 3.11 10.37
N VAL A 241 0.88 2.08 11.20
CA VAL A 241 0.74 0.68 10.82
C VAL A 241 -0.55 0.16 11.44
N SER A 242 -1.43 -0.46 10.66
CA SER A 242 -2.71 -0.96 11.13
C SER A 242 -2.93 -2.42 10.72
N VAL A 243 -3.62 -3.15 11.59
CA VAL A 243 -4.07 -4.54 11.35
C VAL A 243 -5.56 -4.62 11.65
N SER A 244 -6.31 -5.27 10.76
CA SER A 244 -7.73 -5.53 10.95
C SER A 244 -7.97 -7.02 11.19
N VAL A 245 -8.80 -7.33 12.17
CA VAL A 245 -9.16 -8.70 12.52
C VAL A 245 -10.66 -8.86 12.56
N GLU A 246 -11.13 -10.04 12.20
CA GLU A 246 -12.46 -10.53 12.48
C GLU A 246 -12.36 -11.66 13.50
N VAL A 247 -13.11 -11.57 14.55
CA VAL A 247 -13.11 -12.57 15.61
C VAL A 247 -14.55 -12.93 15.96
N ARG A 248 -14.80 -14.23 16.12
CA ARG A 248 -16.06 -14.77 16.59
C ARG A 248 -15.90 -15.44 17.94
N TRP A 249 -16.80 -15.11 18.84
CA TRP A 249 -16.96 -15.74 20.16
C TRP A 249 -18.28 -16.46 20.23
N SER A 250 -18.35 -17.54 21.03
CA SER A 250 -19.60 -18.10 21.48
C SER A 250 -20.25 -17.19 22.53
N LEU A 251 -21.56 -17.31 22.73
CA LEU A 251 -22.30 -16.73 23.86
C LEU A 251 -22.75 -17.87 24.77
N ASN A 252 -22.81 -17.63 26.08
CA ASN A 252 -23.18 -18.61 27.09
C ASN A 252 -24.39 -18.09 27.91
#